data_aafa44b6cdc3fa33dd8b70e999e4d6e8
#
_entry.id   aafa44b6cdc3fa33dd8b70e999e4d6e8
#
_cell.length_a   1.000
_cell.length_b   1.000
_cell.length_c   1.000
_cell.angle_alpha   90.00
_cell.angle_beta   90.00
_cell.angle_gamma   90.00
#
_symmetry.space_group_name_H-M   'P 1'
#
loop_
_entity.id
_entity.type
_entity.pdbx_description
1 polymer ?
#
loop_
_entity_poly.entity_id
_entity_poly.type
_entity_poly.pdbx_seq_one_letter_code
_entity_poly.pdbx_strand_id
1 'polypeptide(L)'
;MGKNIKILVCAHKDSRLPQHEYFCPIQVGAALTSARFFPVLDNTGDNISDRNPHFCELTAHYWAWKNLKCDIIGLNHYRRFFDFHRPFPAFSPDRSFINIDSFLKETYRFPDLEALLNDYDIILSPKRHYPYNVATQYAIFH
;
A
#
# COMPACT_ATOMS: atom_id res chain seq x y z
N MET A 1 -9.99 -23.30 6.11
CA MET A 1 -10.15 -22.26 5.07
C MET A 1 -9.07 -21.23 5.29
N GLY A 2 -8.32 -20.85 4.23
CA GLY A 2 -7.32 -19.79 4.31
C GLY A 2 -7.96 -18.44 4.61
N LYS A 3 -7.19 -17.53 5.20
CA LYS A 3 -7.63 -16.13 5.47
C LYS A 3 -7.80 -15.36 4.17
N ASN A 4 -8.82 -14.52 4.10
CA ASN A 4 -9.01 -13.59 2.99
C ASN A 4 -8.04 -12.40 3.14
N ILE A 5 -6.97 -12.40 2.32
CA ILE A 5 -5.92 -11.37 2.35
C ILE A 5 -6.14 -10.40 1.20
N LYS A 6 -6.13 -9.10 1.48
CA LYS A 6 -6.18 -8.05 0.47
C LYS A 6 -5.12 -6.99 0.74
N ILE A 7 -4.27 -6.75 -0.26
CA ILE A 7 -3.23 -5.73 -0.22
C ILE A 7 -3.63 -4.65 -1.23
N LEU A 8 -4.08 -3.51 -0.73
CA LEU A 8 -4.44 -2.37 -1.57
C LEU A 8 -3.19 -1.84 -2.26
N VAL A 9 -3.23 -1.70 -3.58
CA VAL A 9 -2.19 -1.04 -4.35
C VAL A 9 -2.73 0.31 -4.80
N CYS A 10 -2.35 1.35 -4.06
CA CYS A 10 -2.90 2.69 -4.22
C CYS A 10 -2.26 3.43 -5.38
N ALA A 11 -3.06 3.89 -6.33
CA ALA A 11 -2.61 4.71 -7.45
C ALA A 11 -3.62 5.83 -7.75
N HIS A 12 -3.12 7.01 -8.11
CA HIS A 12 -3.93 8.19 -8.49
C HIS A 12 -3.94 8.45 -9.99
N LYS A 13 -3.25 7.63 -10.76
CA LYS A 13 -3.14 7.72 -12.22
C LYS A 13 -3.00 6.33 -12.82
N ASP A 14 -3.18 6.24 -14.12
CA ASP A 14 -2.90 5.00 -14.87
C ASP A 14 -1.46 4.55 -14.62
N SER A 15 -1.31 3.31 -14.20
CA SER A 15 -0.03 2.77 -13.78
C SER A 15 0.01 1.27 -14.04
N ARG A 16 1.16 0.81 -14.52
CA ARG A 16 1.43 -0.62 -14.59
C ARG A 16 1.54 -1.18 -13.17
N LEU A 17 0.71 -2.16 -12.84
CA LEU A 17 0.66 -2.78 -11.52
C LEU A 17 0.95 -4.28 -11.62
N PRO A 18 1.56 -4.88 -10.61
CA PRO A 18 1.75 -6.31 -10.54
C PRO A 18 0.41 -7.01 -10.35
N GLN A 19 0.32 -8.23 -10.87
CA GLN A 19 -0.85 -9.08 -10.69
C GLN A 19 -0.53 -10.18 -9.70
N HIS A 20 -1.33 -10.28 -8.66
CA HIS A 20 -1.29 -11.36 -7.68
C HIS A 20 -2.66 -11.43 -7.00
N GLU A 21 -3.06 -12.61 -6.51
CA GLU A 21 -4.37 -12.82 -5.87
C GLU A 21 -4.60 -11.94 -4.63
N TYR A 22 -3.53 -11.56 -3.92
CA TYR A 22 -3.60 -10.66 -2.78
C TYR A 22 -3.73 -9.20 -3.17
N PHE A 23 -3.26 -8.80 -4.35
CA PHE A 23 -3.29 -7.40 -4.76
C PHE A 23 -4.69 -6.96 -5.16
N CYS A 24 -5.09 -5.82 -4.60
CA CYS A 24 -6.32 -5.12 -4.91
C CYS A 24 -5.95 -3.70 -5.38
N PRO A 25 -5.76 -3.49 -6.71
CA PRO A 25 -5.53 -2.16 -7.25
C PRO A 25 -6.71 -1.25 -6.96
N ILE A 26 -6.42 -0.08 -6.37
CA ILE A 26 -7.43 0.90 -6.01
C ILE A 26 -7.03 2.31 -6.47
N GLN A 27 -7.95 3.01 -7.13
CA GLN A 27 -7.78 4.40 -7.48
C GLN A 27 -8.07 5.27 -6.25
N VAL A 28 -7.08 6.06 -5.81
CA VAL A 28 -7.24 7.02 -4.73
C VAL A 28 -7.56 8.42 -5.27
N GLY A 29 -8.33 9.19 -4.51
CA GLY A 29 -8.81 10.50 -4.94
C GLY A 29 -9.79 10.42 -6.12
N ALA A 30 -10.49 9.30 -6.26
CA ALA A 30 -11.42 9.07 -7.36
C ALA A 30 -12.61 10.07 -7.38
N ALA A 31 -12.92 10.72 -6.25
CA ALA A 31 -13.92 11.78 -6.19
C ALA A 31 -13.47 13.08 -6.89
N LEU A 32 -12.18 13.27 -7.09
CA LEU A 32 -11.59 14.51 -7.62
C LEU A 32 -11.37 14.49 -9.14
N THR A 33 -11.70 13.39 -9.81
CA THR A 33 -11.48 13.22 -11.26
C THR A 33 -12.57 12.36 -11.87
N SER A 34 -12.89 12.62 -13.12
CA SER A 34 -13.77 11.75 -13.93
C SER A 34 -13.03 10.56 -14.56
N ALA A 35 -11.68 10.60 -14.61
CA ALA A 35 -10.89 9.50 -15.14
C ALA A 35 -11.01 8.26 -14.25
N ARG A 36 -11.05 7.09 -14.91
CA ARG A 36 -11.18 5.78 -14.24
C ARG A 36 -10.08 4.88 -14.75
N PHE A 37 -9.16 4.49 -13.87
CA PHE A 37 -7.97 3.69 -14.20
C PHE A 37 -8.07 2.26 -13.67
N PHE A 38 -8.78 2.07 -12.55
CA PHE A 38 -8.89 0.79 -11.87
C PHE A 38 -10.35 0.47 -11.54
N PRO A 39 -10.71 -0.82 -11.43
CA PRO A 39 -12.09 -1.22 -11.14
C PRO A 39 -12.53 -0.87 -9.72
N VAL A 40 -11.59 -0.78 -8.77
CA VAL A 40 -11.89 -0.38 -7.39
C VAL A 40 -11.55 1.09 -7.20
N LEU A 41 -12.49 1.82 -6.63
CA LEU A 41 -12.39 3.27 -6.43
C LEU A 41 -12.63 3.59 -4.95
N ASP A 42 -11.82 4.50 -4.40
CA ASP A 42 -11.95 4.91 -3.00
C ASP A 42 -13.13 5.87 -2.72
N ASN A 43 -13.91 6.23 -3.75
CA ASN A 43 -15.06 7.12 -3.63
C ASN A 43 -16.43 6.41 -3.59
N THR A 44 -16.43 5.10 -3.34
CA THR A 44 -17.65 4.31 -3.19
C THR A 44 -17.99 4.06 -1.72
N GLY A 45 -19.28 3.90 -1.40
CA GLY A 45 -19.72 3.66 -0.02
C GLY A 45 -19.31 4.78 0.95
N ASP A 46 -19.02 4.42 2.20
CA ASP A 46 -18.50 5.36 3.21
C ASP A 46 -17.02 5.66 2.90
N ASN A 47 -16.69 6.91 2.57
CA ASN A 47 -15.38 7.29 2.07
C ASN A 47 -15.01 8.73 2.41
N ILE A 48 -13.71 9.05 2.23
CA ILE A 48 -13.12 10.38 2.34
C ILE A 48 -12.26 10.70 1.10
N SER A 49 -12.66 10.21 -0.06
CA SER A 49 -11.90 10.34 -1.31
C SER A 49 -11.65 11.79 -1.74
N ASP A 50 -12.60 12.70 -1.43
CA ASP A 50 -12.47 14.15 -1.66
C ASP A 50 -11.33 14.79 -0.85
N ARG A 51 -10.92 14.15 0.26
CA ARG A 51 -9.83 14.59 1.13
C ARG A 51 -8.46 14.03 0.73
N ASN A 52 -8.37 13.38 -0.41
CA ASN A 52 -7.11 12.78 -0.88
C ASN A 52 -5.92 13.75 -0.92
N PRO A 53 -6.06 15.06 -1.26
CA PRO A 53 -4.96 16.02 -1.21
C PRO A 53 -4.28 16.13 0.17
N HIS A 54 -4.99 15.82 1.25
CA HIS A 54 -4.48 15.90 2.62
C HIS A 54 -4.10 14.53 3.21
N PHE A 55 -4.78 13.47 2.79
CA PHE A 55 -4.62 12.13 3.36
C PHE A 55 -3.92 11.15 2.44
N CYS A 56 -3.67 11.49 1.17
CA CYS A 56 -2.98 10.63 0.20
C CYS A 56 -3.57 9.21 0.18
N GLU A 57 -2.73 8.18 0.29
CA GLU A 57 -3.13 6.78 0.26
C GLU A 57 -4.02 6.36 1.45
N LEU A 58 -4.08 7.16 2.50
CA LEU A 58 -4.95 6.87 3.64
C LEU A 58 -6.43 6.93 3.29
N THR A 59 -6.83 7.60 2.20
CA THR A 59 -8.21 7.55 1.70
C THR A 59 -8.62 6.15 1.30
N ALA A 60 -7.71 5.37 0.70
CA ALA A 60 -7.95 3.96 0.39
C ALA A 60 -8.00 3.11 1.66
N HIS A 61 -7.16 3.40 2.66
CA HIS A 61 -7.18 2.68 3.94
C HIS A 61 -8.51 2.90 4.68
N TYR A 62 -8.99 4.15 4.72
CA TYR A 62 -10.31 4.46 5.29
C TYR A 62 -11.42 3.72 4.53
N TRP A 63 -11.41 3.80 3.20
CA TRP A 63 -12.38 3.11 2.36
C TRP A 63 -12.42 1.60 2.64
N ALA A 64 -11.26 0.97 2.74
CA ALA A 64 -11.18 -0.45 3.01
C ALA A 64 -11.72 -0.81 4.40
N TRP A 65 -11.38 -0.02 5.43
CA TRP A 65 -11.94 -0.20 6.78
C TRP A 65 -13.47 -0.16 6.78
N LYS A 66 -14.07 0.71 5.98
CA LYS A 66 -15.52 0.89 5.93
C LYS A 66 -16.23 -0.11 5.02
N ASN A 67 -15.63 -0.50 3.91
CA ASN A 67 -16.34 -1.19 2.84
C ASN A 67 -15.79 -2.57 2.48
N LEU A 68 -14.51 -2.86 2.79
CA LEU A 68 -13.86 -4.10 2.40
C LEU A 68 -13.98 -5.16 3.50
N LYS A 69 -14.50 -6.33 3.14
CA LYS A 69 -14.52 -7.49 4.04
C LYS A 69 -13.35 -8.39 3.75
N CYS A 70 -12.35 -8.39 4.63
CA CYS A 70 -11.19 -9.28 4.58
C CYS A 70 -10.65 -9.53 5.99
N ASP A 71 -9.86 -10.59 6.16
CA ASP A 71 -9.26 -10.95 7.45
C ASP A 71 -7.92 -10.22 7.66
N ILE A 72 -7.19 -10.00 6.58
CA ILE A 72 -5.89 -9.32 6.59
C ILE A 72 -5.92 -8.23 5.51
N ILE A 73 -5.54 -7.02 5.91
CA ILE A 73 -5.41 -5.89 5.00
C ILE A 73 -3.97 -5.39 4.95
N GLY A 74 -3.47 -5.16 3.73
CA GLY A 74 -2.20 -4.48 3.48
C GLY A 74 -2.39 -3.20 2.67
N LEU A 75 -1.38 -2.33 2.71
CA LEU A 75 -1.36 -1.08 1.96
C LEU A 75 -0.01 -0.91 1.26
N ASN A 76 -0.02 -0.81 -0.07
CA ASN A 76 1.13 -0.51 -0.89
C ASN A 76 0.88 0.74 -1.75
N HIS A 77 1.94 1.50 -1.95
CA HIS A 77 1.95 2.52 -3.00
C HIS A 77 2.28 1.88 -4.36
N TYR A 78 1.71 2.36 -5.46
CA TYR A 78 1.90 1.80 -6.82
C TYR A 78 3.35 1.74 -7.30
N ARG A 79 4.28 2.42 -6.65
CA ARG A 79 5.72 2.42 -6.96
C ARG A 79 6.59 1.71 -5.93
N ARG A 80 6.02 1.19 -4.84
CA ARG A 80 6.78 0.61 -3.72
C ARG A 80 6.07 -0.60 -3.17
N PHE A 81 6.79 -1.70 -3.12
CA PHE A 81 6.31 -2.97 -2.60
C PHE A 81 7.29 -3.48 -1.56
N PHE A 82 6.81 -4.24 -0.58
CA PHE A 82 7.69 -4.90 0.38
C PHE A 82 8.60 -5.88 -0.34
N ASP A 83 9.89 -5.87 0.01
CA ASP A 83 10.88 -6.86 -0.46
C ASP A 83 10.97 -7.99 0.56
N PHE A 84 10.18 -9.03 0.35
CA PHE A 84 10.21 -10.22 1.18
C PHE A 84 11.30 -11.22 0.81
N HIS A 85 12.11 -10.98 -0.23
CA HIS A 85 13.20 -11.87 -0.64
C HIS A 85 14.44 -11.75 0.23
N ARG A 86 14.51 -10.74 1.06
CA ARG A 86 15.67 -10.50 1.92
C ARG A 86 15.42 -11.02 3.32
N PRO A 87 16.45 -11.66 3.93
CA PRO A 87 16.33 -12.10 5.30
C PRO A 87 16.07 -10.91 6.24
N PHE A 88 15.12 -11.09 7.14
CA PHE A 88 14.84 -10.14 8.22
C PHE A 88 15.84 -10.39 9.38
N PRO A 89 16.39 -9.34 10.03
CA PRO A 89 16.16 -7.91 9.82
C PRO A 89 17.01 -7.35 8.67
N ALA A 90 16.37 -6.56 7.80
CA ALA A 90 17.07 -5.78 6.79
C ALA A 90 17.72 -4.56 7.46
N PHE A 91 19.05 -4.53 7.53
CA PHE A 91 19.77 -3.42 8.16
C PHE A 91 19.77 -2.12 7.36
N SER A 92 19.32 -2.14 6.12
CA SER A 92 19.27 -0.95 5.27
C SER A 92 17.84 -0.51 5.04
N PRO A 93 17.45 0.70 5.51
CA PRO A 93 16.10 1.25 5.30
C PRO A 93 15.72 1.39 3.82
N ASP A 94 16.71 1.59 2.94
CA ASP A 94 16.51 1.77 1.50
C ASP A 94 16.21 0.46 0.76
N ARG A 95 16.34 -0.67 1.43
CA ARG A 95 16.18 -2.01 0.85
C ARG A 95 14.91 -2.74 1.29
N SER A 96 14.04 -2.10 2.06
CA SER A 96 12.76 -2.69 2.48
C SER A 96 11.68 -2.65 1.40
N PHE A 97 11.95 -1.94 0.30
CA PHE A 97 11.03 -1.82 -0.81
C PHE A 97 11.69 -2.18 -2.13
N ILE A 98 10.93 -2.83 -2.97
CA ILE A 98 11.25 -3.06 -4.37
C ILE A 98 10.42 -2.12 -5.24
N ASN A 99 11.01 -1.54 -6.28
CA ASN A 99 10.26 -0.75 -7.24
C ASN A 99 9.50 -1.65 -8.22
N ILE A 100 8.53 -1.08 -8.93
CA ILE A 100 7.66 -1.86 -9.82
C ILE A 100 8.44 -2.56 -10.95
N ASP A 101 9.49 -1.96 -11.50
CA ASP A 101 10.24 -2.55 -12.62
C ASP A 101 11.04 -3.76 -12.15
N SER A 102 11.66 -3.69 -10.97
CA SER A 102 12.33 -4.82 -10.35
C SER A 102 11.34 -5.91 -9.95
N PHE A 103 10.20 -5.53 -9.38
CA PHE A 103 9.13 -6.43 -9.01
C PHE A 103 8.62 -7.25 -10.19
N LEU A 104 8.45 -6.63 -11.35
CA LEU A 104 7.94 -7.30 -12.55
C LEU A 104 8.99 -8.16 -13.26
N LYS A 105 10.28 -7.92 -13.02
CA LYS A 105 11.38 -8.73 -13.58
C LYS A 105 11.66 -9.98 -12.77
N GLU A 106 11.38 -9.95 -11.49
CA GLU A 106 11.62 -11.06 -10.57
C GLU A 106 10.34 -11.89 -10.38
N THR A 107 10.49 -13.20 -10.18
CA THR A 107 9.37 -14.04 -9.74
C THR A 107 9.10 -13.70 -8.29
N TYR A 108 8.23 -12.73 -8.08
CA TYR A 108 7.87 -12.31 -6.73
C TYR A 108 7.08 -13.41 -6.02
N ARG A 109 7.53 -13.76 -4.83
CA ARG A 109 6.85 -14.72 -3.96
C ARG A 109 6.53 -14.07 -2.63
N PHE A 110 5.28 -14.13 -2.25
CA PHE A 110 4.92 -13.80 -0.88
C PHE A 110 5.41 -14.91 0.06
N PRO A 111 5.88 -14.54 1.28
CA PRO A 111 6.00 -15.52 2.35
C PRO A 111 4.60 -16.02 2.74
N ASP A 112 4.55 -17.03 3.58
CA ASP A 112 3.29 -17.41 4.23
C ASP A 112 2.86 -16.29 5.20
N LEU A 113 2.03 -15.36 4.67
CA LEU A 113 1.55 -14.21 5.44
C LEU A 113 0.62 -14.65 6.58
N GLU A 114 -0.09 -15.76 6.43
CA GLU A 114 -0.95 -16.28 7.51
C GLU A 114 -0.08 -16.79 8.67
N ALA A 115 0.98 -17.54 8.37
CA ALA A 115 1.90 -18.00 9.40
C ALA A 115 2.60 -16.84 10.11
N LEU A 116 3.10 -15.85 9.34
CA LEU A 116 3.74 -14.67 9.92
C LEU A 116 2.80 -13.88 10.84
N LEU A 117 1.55 -13.70 10.45
CA LEU A 117 0.56 -12.93 11.20
C LEU A 117 -0.16 -13.74 12.28
N ASN A 118 0.24 -14.99 12.52
CA ASN A 118 -0.07 -15.70 13.76
C ASN A 118 0.85 -15.28 14.91
N ASP A 119 2.11 -14.93 14.58
CA ASP A 119 3.13 -14.54 15.56
C ASP A 119 3.25 -13.02 15.73
N TYR A 120 2.76 -12.24 14.74
CA TYR A 120 2.86 -10.79 14.70
C TYR A 120 1.52 -10.16 14.33
N ASP A 121 1.16 -9.06 14.99
CA ASP A 121 -0.06 -8.31 14.70
C ASP A 121 0.03 -7.48 13.43
N ILE A 122 1.25 -7.07 13.03
CA ILE A 122 1.48 -6.16 11.91
C ILE A 122 2.86 -6.37 11.28
N ILE A 123 2.94 -6.22 9.97
CA ILE A 123 4.20 -6.18 9.22
C ILE A 123 4.42 -4.75 8.73
N LEU A 124 5.53 -4.15 9.15
CA LEU A 124 5.92 -2.78 8.80
C LEU A 124 7.30 -2.74 8.14
N SER A 125 7.56 -1.66 7.41
CA SER A 125 8.93 -1.37 6.97
C SER A 125 9.81 -1.01 8.19
N PRO A 126 11.14 -1.24 8.12
CA PRO A 126 12.07 -0.83 9.16
C PRO A 126 11.97 0.68 9.44
N LYS A 127 12.22 1.04 10.70
CA LYS A 127 12.26 2.44 11.11
C LYS A 127 13.29 3.21 10.29
N ARG A 128 12.87 4.34 9.74
CA ARG A 128 13.75 5.29 9.04
C ARG A 128 14.11 6.45 9.95
N HIS A 129 15.36 6.88 9.87
CA HIS A 129 15.82 8.12 10.49
C HIS A 129 15.90 9.21 9.42
N TYR A 130 15.13 10.26 9.59
CA TYR A 130 15.19 11.45 8.73
C TYR A 130 16.06 12.52 9.38
N PRO A 131 16.76 13.36 8.59
CA PRO A 131 17.64 14.41 9.11
C PRO A 131 16.87 15.53 9.82
N TYR A 132 15.57 15.60 9.66
CA TYR A 132 14.69 16.59 10.26
C TYR A 132 13.36 15.98 10.72
N ASN A 133 12.72 16.61 11.67
CA ASN A 133 11.41 16.16 12.19
C ASN A 133 10.26 16.53 11.24
N VAL A 134 9.07 16.01 11.52
CA VAL A 134 7.88 16.19 10.68
C VAL A 134 7.50 17.67 10.54
N ALA A 135 7.59 18.46 11.61
CA ALA A 135 7.24 19.89 11.55
C ALA A 135 8.19 20.67 10.62
N THR A 136 9.49 20.39 10.70
CA THR A 136 10.49 20.98 9.79
C THR A 136 10.25 20.55 8.35
N GLN A 137 9.96 19.27 8.13
CA GLN A 137 9.65 18.76 6.79
C GLN A 137 8.42 19.46 6.21
N TYR A 138 7.37 19.60 7.01
CA TYR A 138 6.15 20.30 6.58
C TYR A 138 6.43 21.76 6.19
N ALA A 139 7.19 22.48 7.02
CA ALA A 139 7.54 23.88 6.77
C ALA A 139 8.41 24.10 5.52
N ILE A 140 9.18 23.07 5.08
CA ILE A 140 10.01 23.17 3.88
C ILE A 140 9.19 22.96 2.61
N PHE A 141 8.16 22.10 2.63
CA PHE A 141 7.44 21.65 1.43
C PHE A 141 6.03 22.25 1.28
N HIS A 142 5.57 22.99 2.25
CA HIS A 142 4.27 23.68 2.28
C HIS A 142 4.38 25.13 2.76
#